data_d4510a1f79cbb82e4773b53f0ffde9c1
#
_entry.id   d4510a1f79cbb82e4773b53f0ffde9c1
#
_cell.length_a   1.000
_cell.length_b   1.000
_cell.length_c   1.000
_cell.angle_alpha   90.00
_cell.angle_beta   90.00
_cell.angle_gamma   90.00
#
_symmetry.space_group_name_H-M   'P 1'
#
loop_
_entity.id
_entity.type
_entity.pdbx_description
1 polymer ?
#
loop_
_entity_poly.entity_id
_entity_poly.type
_entity_poly.pdbx_seq_one_letter_code
_entity_poly.pdbx_strand_id
1 'polypeptide(L)'
;MHIGSDILVAEDELVTDPVVAIGGSVTVLGKVNDDVVAVGGSVHLGPKAVVRGDVTSVGGRIDQSPGATINGGIHEVRIGPPHVHFNPAGFFGPLAAWNPFTGWFKLFGTLLRLGLVMLLAMLVALVAARPVERIGLRALQEPWLSGFTGLLAQLLFVPVLVLTVVILAVSLIGIPLLVLVPFGVIAFLLAVLIGFTGVALRLGRWAVGPDRPMFVAMAVGIVLVAVVTLVARVLALVPAPLWPITWMIGVLGFLVEYVAWSVGLGAALLSRFGTRGAPYDPPVAPPPIPVYEGPSVV
;
A
#
# COMPACT_ATOMS: atom_id res chain seq x y z
N MET A 1 -29.06 29.67 -0.82
CA MET A 1 -28.65 28.31 -0.44
C MET A 1 -29.88 27.42 -0.33
N HIS A 2 -29.97 26.34 -1.12
CA HIS A 2 -31.07 25.38 -1.12
C HIS A 2 -30.54 23.97 -0.82
N ILE A 3 -31.28 23.23 0.01
CA ILE A 3 -30.90 21.86 0.41
C ILE A 3 -32.00 20.90 -0.05
N GLY A 4 -31.62 19.86 -0.83
CA GLY A 4 -32.51 18.81 -1.30
C GLY A 4 -33.44 19.18 -2.45
N SER A 5 -33.19 20.30 -3.14
CA SER A 5 -33.99 20.73 -4.28
C SER A 5 -33.11 21.31 -5.41
N ASP A 6 -33.59 21.17 -6.65
CA ASP A 6 -32.95 21.78 -7.79
C ASP A 6 -33.20 23.28 -7.82
N ILE A 7 -32.20 24.04 -8.32
CA ILE A 7 -32.29 25.47 -8.49
C ILE A 7 -32.36 25.78 -9.97
N LEU A 8 -33.32 26.60 -10.39
CA LEU A 8 -33.44 27.12 -11.74
C LEU A 8 -33.32 28.64 -11.71
N VAL A 9 -32.30 29.17 -12.38
CA VAL A 9 -32.17 30.61 -12.67
C VAL A 9 -32.74 30.87 -14.07
N ALA A 10 -33.84 31.59 -14.14
CA ALA A 10 -34.56 31.86 -15.39
C ALA A 10 -33.74 32.76 -16.33
N GLU A 11 -34.08 32.79 -17.63
CA GLU A 11 -33.31 33.48 -18.70
C GLU A 11 -33.23 35.02 -18.52
N ASP A 12 -34.24 35.58 -17.89
CA ASP A 12 -34.38 37.01 -17.59
C ASP A 12 -33.94 37.37 -16.15
N GLU A 13 -33.51 36.40 -15.38
CA GLU A 13 -33.14 36.57 -13.98
C GLU A 13 -31.66 36.95 -13.85
N LEU A 14 -31.40 37.93 -12.99
CA LEU A 14 -30.07 38.32 -12.54
C LEU A 14 -29.91 38.04 -11.07
N VAL A 15 -29.10 37.06 -10.76
CA VAL A 15 -28.73 36.70 -9.37
C VAL A 15 -27.40 37.36 -9.02
N THR A 16 -27.37 38.13 -7.94
CA THR A 16 -26.17 38.83 -7.46
C THR A 16 -25.41 38.09 -6.41
N ASP A 17 -26.08 37.13 -5.72
CA ASP A 17 -25.54 36.34 -4.64
C ASP A 17 -25.09 34.96 -5.12
N PRO A 18 -24.22 34.24 -4.37
CA PRO A 18 -23.77 32.91 -4.74
C PRO A 18 -24.93 31.90 -4.76
N VAL A 19 -24.98 31.07 -5.79
CA VAL A 19 -26.02 30.05 -5.98
C VAL A 19 -25.44 28.71 -5.48
N VAL A 20 -25.97 28.21 -4.36
CA VAL A 20 -25.50 26.97 -3.74
C VAL A 20 -26.64 25.96 -3.60
N ALA A 21 -26.51 24.80 -4.25
CA ALA A 21 -27.37 23.63 -4.12
C ALA A 21 -26.64 22.48 -3.44
N ILE A 22 -27.27 21.88 -2.42
CA ILE A 22 -26.76 20.68 -1.73
C ILE A 22 -27.79 19.56 -1.91
N GLY A 23 -27.39 18.48 -2.59
CA GLY A 23 -28.27 17.35 -2.92
C GLY A 23 -29.25 17.62 -4.05
N GLY A 24 -28.99 18.66 -4.88
CA GLY A 24 -29.78 19.03 -6.06
C GLY A 24 -28.91 19.58 -7.16
N SER A 25 -29.44 19.69 -8.37
CA SER A 25 -28.78 20.27 -9.55
C SER A 25 -29.09 21.74 -9.72
N VAL A 26 -28.16 22.49 -10.34
CA VAL A 26 -28.36 23.91 -10.66
C VAL A 26 -28.46 24.06 -12.17
N THR A 27 -29.57 24.68 -12.63
CA THR A 27 -29.75 25.05 -14.04
C THR A 27 -29.72 26.57 -14.16
N VAL A 28 -28.74 27.11 -14.85
CA VAL A 28 -28.61 28.54 -15.09
C VAL A 28 -28.94 28.83 -16.55
N LEU A 29 -30.01 29.57 -16.78
CA LEU A 29 -30.39 30.07 -18.11
C LEU A 29 -30.10 31.59 -18.24
N GLY A 30 -30.07 32.31 -17.11
CA GLY A 30 -29.87 33.75 -16.97
C GLY A 30 -28.44 34.15 -16.58
N LYS A 31 -28.34 35.18 -15.71
CA LYS A 31 -27.05 35.77 -15.32
C LYS A 31 -26.82 35.59 -13.82
N VAL A 32 -25.63 35.10 -13.46
CA VAL A 32 -25.17 35.00 -12.07
C VAL A 32 -23.87 35.82 -11.94
N ASN A 33 -23.86 36.80 -11.02
CA ASN A 33 -22.71 37.68 -10.82
C ASN A 33 -21.68 37.10 -9.83
N ASP A 34 -21.98 35.99 -9.20
CA ASP A 34 -21.18 35.34 -8.17
C ASP A 34 -20.99 33.83 -8.48
N ASP A 35 -20.51 33.06 -7.55
CA ASP A 35 -20.20 31.66 -7.70
C ASP A 35 -21.44 30.76 -7.80
N VAL A 36 -21.31 29.66 -8.56
CA VAL A 36 -22.31 28.60 -8.67
C VAL A 36 -21.73 27.31 -8.17
N VAL A 37 -22.32 26.75 -7.10
CA VAL A 37 -21.85 25.54 -6.45
C VAL A 37 -22.96 24.49 -6.35
N ALA A 38 -22.72 23.29 -6.88
CA ALA A 38 -23.59 22.13 -6.71
C ALA A 38 -22.82 21.01 -5.98
N VAL A 39 -23.36 20.54 -4.87
CA VAL A 39 -22.81 19.40 -4.12
C VAL A 39 -23.81 18.25 -4.18
N GLY A 40 -23.37 17.13 -4.75
CA GLY A 40 -24.22 15.94 -4.97
C GLY A 40 -25.18 16.09 -6.16
N GLY A 41 -24.96 17.10 -7.04
CA GLY A 41 -25.75 17.34 -8.24
C GLY A 41 -24.92 17.96 -9.36
N SER A 42 -25.52 18.11 -10.55
CA SER A 42 -24.88 18.66 -11.74
C SER A 42 -25.20 20.14 -11.94
N VAL A 43 -24.33 20.87 -12.65
CA VAL A 43 -24.60 22.25 -13.09
C VAL A 43 -24.84 22.24 -14.59
N HIS A 44 -25.99 22.74 -15.01
CA HIS A 44 -26.37 22.91 -16.42
C HIS A 44 -26.40 24.38 -16.78
N LEU A 45 -25.55 24.79 -17.71
CA LEU A 45 -25.50 26.18 -18.21
C LEU A 45 -26.15 26.25 -19.59
N GLY A 46 -27.27 26.99 -19.69
CA GLY A 46 -27.96 27.22 -20.94
C GLY A 46 -27.19 28.13 -21.89
N PRO A 47 -27.62 28.26 -23.16
CA PRO A 47 -26.85 28.93 -24.20
C PRO A 47 -26.70 30.47 -24.01
N LYS A 48 -27.52 31.07 -23.14
CA LYS A 48 -27.43 32.50 -22.77
C LYS A 48 -26.92 32.75 -21.36
N ALA A 49 -26.53 31.66 -20.66
CA ALA A 49 -26.04 31.76 -19.30
C ALA A 49 -24.72 32.54 -19.23
N VAL A 50 -24.64 33.45 -18.27
CA VAL A 50 -23.41 34.20 -17.97
C VAL A 50 -23.14 34.11 -16.50
N VAL A 51 -22.04 33.41 -16.12
CA VAL A 51 -21.56 33.31 -14.75
C VAL A 51 -20.26 34.11 -14.64
N ARG A 52 -20.21 35.05 -13.69
CA ARG A 52 -19.01 35.88 -13.48
C ARG A 52 -18.05 35.28 -12.47
N GLY A 53 -18.54 34.50 -11.52
CA GLY A 53 -17.76 33.76 -10.53
C GLY A 53 -17.32 32.37 -11.01
N ASP A 54 -16.87 31.55 -10.07
CA ASP A 54 -16.44 30.18 -10.31
C ASP A 54 -17.65 29.24 -10.38
N VAL A 55 -17.54 28.19 -11.20
CA VAL A 55 -18.55 27.13 -11.29
C VAL A 55 -17.95 25.85 -10.74
N THR A 56 -18.50 25.36 -9.61
CA THR A 56 -18.02 24.15 -8.91
C THR A 56 -19.11 23.09 -8.85
N SER A 57 -18.82 21.87 -9.30
CA SER A 57 -19.66 20.68 -9.10
C SER A 57 -18.88 19.61 -8.34
N VAL A 58 -19.44 19.16 -7.23
CA VAL A 58 -18.88 18.06 -6.42
C VAL A 58 -19.84 16.88 -6.45
N GLY A 59 -19.39 15.77 -7.04
CA GLY A 59 -20.19 14.55 -7.20
C GLY A 59 -21.12 14.53 -8.42
N GLY A 60 -21.13 15.60 -9.25
CA GLY A 60 -21.89 15.73 -10.49
C GLY A 60 -21.02 16.14 -11.66
N ARG A 61 -21.66 16.64 -12.72
CA ARG A 61 -21.03 17.11 -13.96
C ARG A 61 -21.38 18.57 -14.21
N ILE A 62 -20.51 19.28 -14.92
CA ILE A 62 -20.79 20.62 -15.44
C ILE A 62 -21.04 20.48 -16.93
N ASP A 63 -22.29 20.72 -17.35
CA ASP A 63 -22.69 20.71 -18.76
C ASP A 63 -22.85 22.14 -19.24
N GLN A 64 -21.95 22.60 -20.10
CA GLN A 64 -21.95 23.94 -20.69
C GLN A 64 -22.50 23.85 -22.09
N SER A 65 -23.63 24.56 -22.33
CA SER A 65 -24.18 24.69 -23.68
C SER A 65 -23.37 25.66 -24.55
N PRO A 66 -23.31 25.46 -25.88
CA PRO A 66 -22.67 26.40 -26.77
C PRO A 66 -23.31 27.80 -26.64
N GLY A 67 -22.48 28.80 -26.31
CA GLY A 67 -22.90 30.18 -26.06
C GLY A 67 -22.90 30.59 -24.59
N ALA A 68 -22.83 29.66 -23.65
CA ALA A 68 -22.66 30.01 -22.23
C ALA A 68 -21.27 30.62 -21.98
N THR A 69 -21.21 31.64 -21.14
CA THR A 69 -19.97 32.35 -20.79
C THR A 69 -19.70 32.20 -19.29
N ILE A 70 -18.52 31.73 -18.96
CA ILE A 70 -18.02 31.67 -17.59
C ILE A 70 -16.75 32.52 -17.55
N ASN A 71 -16.71 33.51 -16.64
CA ASN A 71 -15.55 34.37 -16.47
C ASN A 71 -14.59 33.88 -15.39
N GLY A 72 -15.07 33.01 -14.51
CA GLY A 72 -14.28 32.37 -13.45
C GLY A 72 -13.74 31.00 -13.82
N GLY A 73 -13.24 30.23 -12.83
CA GLY A 73 -12.76 28.90 -12.96
C GLY A 73 -13.88 27.86 -13.06
N ILE A 74 -13.59 26.71 -13.69
CA ILE A 74 -14.47 25.53 -13.72
C ILE A 74 -13.82 24.45 -12.87
N HIS A 75 -14.50 24.02 -11.80
CA HIS A 75 -14.03 23.01 -10.87
C HIS A 75 -15.01 21.84 -10.81
N GLU A 76 -14.64 20.71 -11.40
CA GLU A 76 -15.43 19.47 -11.39
C GLU A 76 -14.73 18.43 -10.53
N VAL A 77 -15.29 18.11 -9.35
CA VAL A 77 -14.83 17.06 -8.46
C VAL A 77 -15.78 15.88 -8.55
N ARG A 78 -15.40 14.84 -9.27
CA ARG A 78 -16.20 13.61 -9.39
C ARG A 78 -15.97 12.72 -8.19
N ILE A 79 -17.03 12.47 -7.42
CA ILE A 79 -17.08 11.47 -6.36
C ILE A 79 -17.85 10.26 -6.92
N GLY A 80 -17.17 9.34 -7.57
CA GLY A 80 -17.75 8.11 -8.10
C GLY A 80 -16.68 7.16 -8.59
N PRO A 81 -16.98 5.86 -8.72
CA PRO A 81 -16.06 4.95 -9.37
C PRO A 81 -15.79 5.46 -10.79
N PRO A 82 -14.56 5.36 -11.31
CA PRO A 82 -14.27 5.75 -12.67
C PRO A 82 -15.27 5.01 -13.57
N HIS A 83 -16.02 5.75 -14.41
CA HIS A 83 -16.90 5.13 -15.38
C HIS A 83 -16.02 4.28 -16.30
N VAL A 84 -16.04 2.97 -16.08
CA VAL A 84 -15.44 2.01 -16.99
C VAL A 84 -16.34 2.02 -18.23
N HIS A 85 -16.06 2.91 -19.17
CA HIS A 85 -16.59 2.78 -20.50
C HIS A 85 -16.06 1.47 -21.07
N PHE A 86 -16.92 0.46 -21.15
CA PHE A 86 -16.61 -0.79 -21.84
C PHE A 86 -16.54 -0.43 -23.34
N ASN A 87 -15.39 0.12 -23.74
CA ASN A 87 -15.07 0.34 -25.15
C ASN A 87 -14.55 -1.02 -25.67
N PRO A 88 -15.27 -1.71 -26.54
CA PRO A 88 -14.78 -2.97 -27.14
C PRO A 88 -13.45 -2.76 -27.91
N ALA A 89 -13.18 -1.56 -28.44
CA ALA A 89 -11.85 -1.19 -28.93
C ALA A 89 -10.81 -1.13 -27.77
N GLY A 90 -11.21 -0.90 -26.52
CA GLY A 90 -10.36 -0.97 -25.36
C GLY A 90 -9.89 -2.38 -24.97
N PHE A 91 -10.59 -3.43 -25.44
CA PHE A 91 -10.13 -4.80 -25.28
C PHE A 91 -8.84 -5.07 -26.08
N PHE A 92 -8.65 -4.37 -27.19
CA PHE A 92 -7.41 -4.38 -27.98
C PHE A 92 -6.48 -3.22 -27.64
N GLY A 93 -6.91 -2.27 -26.78
CA GLY A 93 -6.11 -1.13 -26.32
C GLY A 93 -4.80 -1.52 -25.59
N PRO A 94 -4.76 -2.61 -24.82
CA PRO A 94 -3.50 -3.10 -24.25
C PRO A 94 -2.46 -3.53 -25.30
N LEU A 95 -2.89 -3.96 -26.47
CA LEU A 95 -1.99 -4.29 -27.58
C LEU A 95 -1.40 -3.04 -28.26
N ALA A 96 -2.18 -1.96 -28.34
CA ALA A 96 -1.71 -0.67 -28.86
C ALA A 96 -0.88 0.13 -27.84
N ALA A 97 -1.12 -0.10 -26.54
CA ALA A 97 -0.39 0.55 -25.44
C ALA A 97 0.83 -0.27 -24.95
N TRP A 98 1.11 -1.43 -25.57
CA TRP A 98 2.28 -2.22 -25.22
C TRP A 98 3.56 -1.48 -25.58
N ASN A 99 4.20 -0.95 -24.58
CA ASN A 99 5.51 -0.32 -24.70
C ASN A 99 6.52 -1.23 -23.99
N PRO A 100 7.43 -1.90 -24.75
CA PRO A 100 8.43 -2.79 -24.17
C PRO A 100 9.30 -2.09 -23.13
N PHE A 101 9.57 -0.79 -23.31
CA PHE A 101 10.34 0.00 -22.36
C PHE A 101 9.68 0.02 -20.95
N THR A 102 8.35 0.11 -20.87
CA THR A 102 7.66 0.11 -19.55
C THR A 102 7.82 -1.24 -18.84
N GLY A 103 7.81 -2.35 -19.56
CA GLY A 103 8.08 -3.69 -19.04
C GLY A 103 9.47 -3.79 -18.43
N TRP A 104 10.49 -3.38 -19.21
CA TRP A 104 11.87 -3.36 -18.76
C TRP A 104 12.11 -2.46 -17.55
N PHE A 105 11.53 -1.25 -17.53
CA PHE A 105 11.61 -0.37 -16.35
C PHE A 105 10.98 -0.98 -15.11
N LYS A 106 9.83 -1.65 -15.26
CA LYS A 106 9.18 -2.34 -14.13
C LYS A 106 10.01 -3.52 -13.63
N LEU A 107 10.61 -4.30 -14.53
CA LEU A 107 11.50 -5.39 -14.16
C LEU A 107 12.75 -4.86 -13.47
N PHE A 108 13.41 -3.85 -14.04
CA PHE A 108 14.59 -3.23 -13.46
C PHE A 108 14.30 -2.65 -12.07
N GLY A 109 13.18 -1.92 -11.91
CA GLY A 109 12.74 -1.40 -10.62
C GLY A 109 12.48 -2.51 -9.58
N THR A 110 11.94 -3.66 -10.03
CA THR A 110 11.74 -4.83 -9.15
C THR A 110 13.07 -5.43 -8.71
N LEU A 111 14.03 -5.58 -9.65
CA LEU A 111 15.37 -6.10 -9.35
C LEU A 111 16.14 -5.15 -8.42
N LEU A 112 16.06 -3.84 -8.66
CA LEU A 112 16.68 -2.83 -7.80
C LEU A 112 16.10 -2.88 -6.39
N ARG A 113 14.75 -2.95 -6.26
CA ARG A 113 14.07 -3.12 -4.98
C ARG A 113 14.52 -4.40 -4.27
N LEU A 114 14.61 -5.51 -4.99
CA LEU A 114 15.05 -6.78 -4.45
C LEU A 114 16.51 -6.70 -3.96
N GLY A 115 17.40 -6.10 -4.73
CA GLY A 115 18.78 -5.85 -4.34
C GLY A 115 18.88 -4.98 -3.09
N LEU A 116 18.07 -3.92 -3.00
CA LEU A 116 18.02 -3.04 -1.84
C LEU A 116 17.52 -3.79 -0.59
N VAL A 117 16.44 -4.55 -0.72
CA VAL A 117 15.90 -5.37 0.40
C VAL A 117 16.94 -6.39 0.83
N MET A 118 17.63 -7.04 -0.10
CA MET A 118 18.69 -8.01 0.18
C MET A 118 19.87 -7.35 0.92
N LEU A 119 20.29 -6.17 0.48
CA LEU A 119 21.35 -5.40 1.14
C LEU A 119 20.96 -5.02 2.57
N LEU A 120 19.75 -4.48 2.73
CA LEU A 120 19.25 -4.09 4.05
C LEU A 120 19.06 -5.29 4.99
N ALA A 121 18.53 -6.41 4.47
CA ALA A 121 18.39 -7.64 5.22
C ALA A 121 19.75 -8.21 5.65
N MET A 122 20.76 -8.14 4.76
CA MET A 122 22.12 -8.56 5.07
C MET A 122 22.76 -7.69 6.17
N LEU A 123 22.52 -6.37 6.12
CA LEU A 123 22.96 -5.44 7.16
C LEU A 123 22.29 -5.74 8.51
N VAL A 124 20.98 -5.99 8.51
CA VAL A 124 20.23 -6.40 9.71
C VAL A 124 20.79 -7.71 10.26
N ALA A 125 21.04 -8.72 9.42
CA ALA A 125 21.58 -10.00 9.84
C ALA A 125 23.00 -9.88 10.40
N LEU A 126 23.81 -8.95 9.91
CA LEU A 126 25.14 -8.70 10.42
C LEU A 126 25.10 -8.16 11.86
N VAL A 127 24.15 -7.25 12.15
CA VAL A 127 24.02 -6.59 13.46
C VAL A 127 23.21 -7.46 14.45
N ALA A 128 22.19 -8.14 13.95
CA ALA A 128 21.17 -8.82 14.78
C ALA A 128 20.96 -10.29 14.39
N ALA A 129 22.01 -11.06 14.13
CA ALA A 129 21.91 -12.45 13.70
C ALA A 129 21.05 -13.32 14.63
N ARG A 130 21.32 -13.28 15.94
CA ARG A 130 20.58 -14.07 16.95
C ARG A 130 19.10 -13.70 17.04
N PRO A 131 18.71 -12.42 17.15
CA PRO A 131 17.31 -11.99 17.05
C PRO A 131 16.61 -12.46 15.78
N VAL A 132 17.24 -12.33 14.60
CA VAL A 132 16.68 -12.73 13.30
C VAL A 132 16.37 -14.25 13.28
N GLU A 133 17.24 -15.09 13.80
CA GLU A 133 17.01 -16.54 13.87
C GLU A 133 15.81 -16.88 14.76
N ARG A 134 15.70 -16.27 15.95
CA ARG A 134 14.59 -16.49 16.88
C ARG A 134 13.25 -16.04 16.31
N ILE A 135 13.23 -14.89 15.61
CA ILE A 135 12.05 -14.38 14.94
C ILE A 135 11.60 -15.35 13.83
N GLY A 136 12.55 -15.86 13.04
CA GLY A 136 12.26 -16.84 11.99
C GLY A 136 11.67 -18.14 12.55
N LEU A 137 12.17 -18.62 13.70
CA LEU A 137 11.60 -19.78 14.38
C LEU A 137 10.17 -19.51 14.84
N ARG A 138 9.91 -18.37 15.47
CA ARG A 138 8.57 -17.98 15.93
C ARG A 138 7.58 -17.88 14.78
N ALA A 139 7.99 -17.31 13.65
CA ALA A 139 7.16 -17.18 12.46
C ALA A 139 6.63 -18.51 11.93
N LEU A 140 7.41 -19.60 12.06
CA LEU A 140 6.99 -20.93 11.61
C LEU A 140 6.19 -21.71 12.67
N GLN A 141 6.46 -21.49 13.95
CA GLN A 141 5.76 -22.20 15.02
C GLN A 141 4.30 -21.75 15.12
N GLU A 142 4.05 -20.45 14.94
CA GLU A 142 2.72 -19.87 15.03
C GLU A 142 2.45 -18.89 13.87
N PRO A 143 2.38 -19.39 12.62
CA PRO A 143 2.29 -18.54 11.44
C PRO A 143 0.99 -17.71 11.41
N TRP A 144 -0.12 -18.30 11.86
CA TRP A 144 -1.42 -17.63 11.90
C TRP A 144 -1.45 -16.50 12.92
N LEU A 145 -0.94 -16.75 14.13
CA LEU A 145 -0.88 -15.75 15.18
C LEU A 145 0.08 -14.63 14.81
N SER A 146 1.23 -14.97 14.23
CA SER A 146 2.21 -14.00 13.74
C SER A 146 1.62 -13.18 12.60
N GLY A 147 0.96 -13.82 11.62
CA GLY A 147 0.31 -13.12 10.50
C GLY A 147 -0.77 -12.16 10.95
N PHE A 148 -1.67 -12.62 11.83
CA PHE A 148 -2.75 -11.79 12.37
C PHE A 148 -2.22 -10.60 13.19
N THR A 149 -1.24 -10.84 14.06
CA THR A 149 -0.61 -9.78 14.88
C THR A 149 0.10 -8.76 14.00
N GLY A 150 0.81 -9.20 12.96
CA GLY A 150 1.48 -8.32 12.02
C GLY A 150 0.50 -7.49 11.19
N LEU A 151 -0.56 -8.12 10.69
CA LEU A 151 -1.63 -7.43 9.96
C LEU A 151 -2.32 -6.37 10.85
N LEU A 152 -2.64 -6.74 12.08
CA LEU A 152 -3.25 -5.82 13.06
C LEU A 152 -2.32 -4.65 13.36
N ALA A 153 -1.02 -4.91 13.56
CA ALA A 153 -0.03 -3.87 13.80
C ALA A 153 0.08 -2.91 12.61
N GLN A 154 0.10 -3.42 11.37
CA GLN A 154 0.12 -2.59 10.17
C GLN A 154 -1.16 -1.74 10.02
N LEU A 155 -2.33 -2.35 10.28
CA LEU A 155 -3.62 -1.67 10.20
C LEU A 155 -3.74 -0.55 11.24
N LEU A 156 -3.28 -0.80 12.47
CA LEU A 156 -3.34 0.17 13.57
C LEU A 156 -2.24 1.23 13.48
N PHE A 157 -1.13 0.95 12.79
CA PHE A 157 0.00 1.87 12.73
C PHE A 157 -0.40 3.25 12.20
N VAL A 158 -1.13 3.32 11.08
CA VAL A 158 -1.53 4.60 10.46
C VAL A 158 -2.50 5.39 11.35
N PRO A 159 -3.62 4.82 11.85
CA PRO A 159 -4.51 5.53 12.77
C PRO A 159 -3.81 6.02 14.05
N VAL A 160 -2.96 5.17 14.64
CA VAL A 160 -2.21 5.54 15.85
C VAL A 160 -1.21 6.65 15.56
N LEU A 161 -0.51 6.58 14.43
CA LEU A 161 0.43 7.62 14.01
C LEU A 161 -0.29 8.97 13.81
N VAL A 162 -1.41 8.97 13.07
CA VAL A 162 -2.23 10.18 12.85
C VAL A 162 -2.72 10.75 14.17
N LEU A 163 -3.28 9.91 15.04
CA LEU A 163 -3.76 10.33 16.35
C LEU A 163 -2.62 10.93 17.19
N THR A 164 -1.45 10.30 17.18
CA THR A 164 -0.26 10.80 17.87
C THR A 164 0.15 12.18 17.35
N VAL A 165 0.22 12.36 16.03
CA VAL A 165 0.55 13.64 15.41
C VAL A 165 -0.45 14.72 15.79
N VAL A 166 -1.75 14.41 15.75
CA VAL A 166 -2.82 15.36 16.12
C VAL A 166 -2.70 15.77 17.59
N ILE A 167 -2.53 14.81 18.50
CA ILE A 167 -2.38 15.08 19.94
C ILE A 167 -1.14 15.94 20.20
N LEU A 168 -0.01 15.62 19.56
CA LEU A 168 1.22 16.40 19.71
C LEU A 168 1.06 17.81 19.12
N ALA A 169 0.40 17.96 17.97
CA ALA A 169 0.20 19.27 17.33
C ALA A 169 -0.73 20.20 18.13
N VAL A 170 -1.73 19.64 18.80
CA VAL A 170 -2.63 20.42 19.66
C VAL A 170 -2.00 20.80 21.00
N SER A 171 -1.03 20.01 21.47
CA SER A 171 -0.30 20.27 22.71
C SER A 171 0.87 21.23 22.49
N LEU A 172 0.92 22.32 23.26
CA LEU A 172 2.04 23.26 23.21
C LEU A 172 3.42 22.57 23.48
N ILE A 173 3.43 21.59 24.39
CA ILE A 173 4.59 20.77 24.71
C ILE A 173 4.85 19.73 23.62
N GLY A 174 3.82 19.32 22.89
CA GLY A 174 3.89 18.32 21.81
C GLY A 174 4.59 18.82 20.55
N ILE A 175 4.60 20.12 20.27
CA ILE A 175 5.21 20.68 19.05
C ILE A 175 6.69 20.28 18.92
N PRO A 176 7.57 20.46 19.92
CA PRO A 176 8.95 19.98 19.81
C PRO A 176 9.06 18.46 19.74
N LEU A 177 8.10 17.70 20.32
CA LEU A 177 8.06 16.24 20.26
C LEU A 177 7.65 15.69 18.86
N LEU A 178 7.06 16.52 17.98
CA LEU A 178 6.78 16.14 16.58
C LEU A 178 8.04 15.70 15.84
N VAL A 179 9.21 16.19 16.23
CA VAL A 179 10.52 15.76 15.69
C VAL A 179 10.76 14.25 15.92
N LEU A 180 10.15 13.63 16.92
CA LEU A 180 10.28 12.20 17.20
C LEU A 180 9.42 11.32 16.28
N VAL A 181 8.39 11.87 15.63
CA VAL A 181 7.48 11.11 14.77
C VAL A 181 8.22 10.38 13.64
N PRO A 182 9.12 11.02 12.87
CA PRO A 182 9.88 10.31 11.83
C PRO A 182 10.74 9.17 12.40
N PHE A 183 11.28 9.31 13.61
CA PHE A 183 12.03 8.22 14.25
C PHE A 183 11.12 7.04 14.61
N GLY A 184 9.88 7.30 15.04
CA GLY A 184 8.86 6.25 15.24
C GLY A 184 8.53 5.51 13.96
N VAL A 185 8.40 6.21 12.83
CA VAL A 185 8.19 5.61 11.52
C VAL A 185 9.40 4.76 11.11
N ILE A 186 10.62 5.27 11.26
CA ILE A 186 11.85 4.53 10.96
C ILE A 186 11.94 3.26 11.84
N ALA A 187 11.66 3.37 13.14
CA ALA A 187 11.65 2.24 14.05
C ALA A 187 10.64 1.16 13.62
N PHE A 188 9.43 1.57 13.18
CA PHE A 188 8.44 0.65 12.64
C PHE A 188 8.92 -0.04 11.36
N LEU A 189 9.50 0.71 10.41
CA LEU A 189 10.06 0.14 9.19
C LEU A 189 11.21 -0.84 9.47
N LEU A 190 12.07 -0.52 10.43
CA LEU A 190 13.12 -1.44 10.88
C LEU A 190 12.53 -2.71 11.50
N ALA A 191 11.47 -2.60 12.30
CA ALA A 191 10.77 -3.75 12.86
C ALA A 191 10.22 -4.68 11.78
N VAL A 192 9.59 -4.09 10.75
CA VAL A 192 9.09 -4.81 9.57
C VAL A 192 10.23 -5.50 8.83
N LEU A 193 11.35 -4.81 8.62
CA LEU A 193 12.53 -5.35 7.94
C LEU A 193 13.19 -6.49 8.71
N ILE A 194 13.39 -6.33 10.02
CA ILE A 194 13.96 -7.37 10.89
C ILE A 194 13.06 -8.61 10.87
N GLY A 195 11.74 -8.41 10.97
CA GLY A 195 10.77 -9.50 10.89
C GLY A 195 10.82 -10.25 9.56
N PHE A 196 10.80 -9.53 8.45
CA PHE A 196 10.91 -10.10 7.11
C PHE A 196 12.22 -10.88 6.92
N THR A 197 13.34 -10.34 7.41
CA THR A 197 14.66 -11.00 7.35
C THR A 197 14.63 -12.36 8.04
N GLY A 198 13.93 -12.47 9.19
CA GLY A 198 13.75 -13.74 9.90
C GLY A 198 12.97 -14.78 9.10
N VAL A 199 11.87 -14.38 8.48
CA VAL A 199 11.06 -15.25 7.60
C VAL A 199 11.89 -15.69 6.40
N ALA A 200 12.56 -14.75 5.71
CA ALA A 200 13.39 -15.04 4.55
C ALA A 200 14.52 -16.02 4.88
N LEU A 201 15.23 -15.82 6.00
CA LEU A 201 16.27 -16.74 6.45
C LEU A 201 15.73 -18.15 6.62
N ARG A 202 14.55 -18.29 7.22
CA ARG A 202 13.97 -19.60 7.50
C ARG A 202 13.49 -20.30 6.25
N LEU A 203 12.82 -19.57 5.34
CA LEU A 203 12.44 -20.09 4.04
C LEU A 203 13.68 -20.54 3.23
N GLY A 204 14.72 -19.74 3.26
CA GLY A 204 15.96 -20.07 2.56
C GLY A 204 16.63 -21.31 3.14
N ARG A 205 16.72 -21.46 4.46
CA ARG A 205 17.25 -22.68 5.09
C ARG A 205 16.42 -23.92 4.76
N TRP A 206 15.12 -23.77 4.63
CA TRP A 206 14.26 -24.86 4.16
C TRP A 206 14.61 -25.28 2.72
N ALA A 207 14.94 -24.31 1.84
CA ALA A 207 15.23 -24.58 0.44
C ALA A 207 16.65 -25.09 0.18
N VAL A 208 17.68 -24.55 0.88
CA VAL A 208 19.10 -24.89 0.61
C VAL A 208 19.76 -25.74 1.67
N GLY A 209 19.05 -26.06 2.76
CA GLY A 209 19.56 -26.85 3.88
C GLY A 209 20.18 -25.99 5.00
N PRO A 210 20.34 -26.58 6.22
CA PRO A 210 20.83 -25.87 7.40
C PRO A 210 22.33 -25.55 7.35
N ASP A 211 23.12 -26.31 6.59
CA ASP A 211 24.59 -26.24 6.57
C ASP A 211 25.13 -25.06 5.73
N ARG A 212 24.27 -24.39 5.00
CA ARG A 212 24.68 -23.27 4.15
C ARG A 212 24.88 -21.99 4.97
N PRO A 213 25.81 -21.11 4.53
CA PRO A 213 26.00 -19.82 5.19
C PRO A 213 24.70 -19.04 5.32
N MET A 214 24.51 -18.37 6.45
CA MET A 214 23.29 -17.59 6.77
C MET A 214 22.90 -16.63 5.64
N PHE A 215 23.89 -15.93 5.05
CA PHE A 215 23.65 -14.96 3.98
C PHE A 215 23.14 -15.60 2.69
N VAL A 216 23.65 -16.81 2.35
CA VAL A 216 23.18 -17.56 1.18
C VAL A 216 21.73 -18.02 1.38
N ALA A 217 21.44 -18.59 2.56
CA ALA A 217 20.08 -19.01 2.89
C ALA A 217 19.11 -17.81 2.84
N MET A 218 19.49 -16.68 3.42
CA MET A 218 18.69 -15.47 3.41
C MET A 218 18.44 -14.94 1.99
N ALA A 219 19.48 -14.87 1.15
CA ALA A 219 19.36 -14.45 -0.25
C ALA A 219 18.38 -15.34 -1.01
N VAL A 220 18.51 -16.66 -0.88
CA VAL A 220 17.59 -17.63 -1.50
C VAL A 220 16.16 -17.44 -0.99
N GLY A 221 15.97 -17.20 0.31
CA GLY A 221 14.65 -16.97 0.90
C GLY A 221 13.99 -15.70 0.37
N ILE A 222 14.74 -14.61 0.23
CA ILE A 222 14.23 -13.36 -0.35
C ILE A 222 13.81 -13.58 -1.81
N VAL A 223 14.64 -14.25 -2.60
CA VAL A 223 14.31 -14.61 -4.00
C VAL A 223 13.07 -15.51 -4.05
N LEU A 224 12.97 -16.48 -3.16
CA LEU A 224 11.83 -17.41 -3.10
C LEU A 224 10.51 -16.68 -2.82
N VAL A 225 10.50 -15.71 -1.91
CA VAL A 225 9.33 -14.87 -1.65
C VAL A 225 8.98 -14.03 -2.86
N ALA A 226 9.97 -13.50 -3.58
CA ALA A 226 9.77 -12.61 -4.72
C ALA A 226 9.59 -13.35 -6.05
N VAL A 227 9.79 -14.68 -6.10
CA VAL A 227 9.81 -15.45 -7.37
C VAL A 227 8.52 -15.29 -8.16
N VAL A 228 7.36 -15.30 -7.49
CA VAL A 228 6.05 -15.16 -8.15
C VAL A 228 5.92 -13.78 -8.79
N THR A 229 6.34 -12.73 -8.08
CA THR A 229 6.38 -11.37 -8.61
C THR A 229 7.36 -11.23 -9.77
N LEU A 230 8.54 -11.85 -9.68
CA LEU A 230 9.52 -11.85 -10.76
C LEU A 230 8.99 -12.55 -12.01
N VAL A 231 8.36 -13.71 -11.87
CA VAL A 231 7.71 -14.42 -12.97
C VAL A 231 6.65 -13.54 -13.64
N ALA A 232 5.79 -12.88 -12.86
CA ALA A 232 4.80 -11.95 -13.40
C ALA A 232 5.44 -10.81 -14.20
N ARG A 233 6.58 -10.27 -13.73
CA ARG A 233 7.31 -9.20 -14.42
C ARG A 233 7.98 -9.67 -15.71
N VAL A 234 8.51 -10.88 -15.72
CA VAL A 234 9.11 -11.49 -16.92
C VAL A 234 8.03 -11.81 -17.95
N LEU A 235 6.90 -12.40 -17.55
CA LEU A 235 5.77 -12.64 -18.44
C LEU A 235 5.23 -11.33 -19.04
N ALA A 236 5.24 -10.24 -18.31
CA ALA A 236 4.80 -8.93 -18.81
C ALA A 236 5.70 -8.34 -19.90
N LEU A 237 6.87 -8.92 -20.17
CA LEU A 237 7.72 -8.54 -21.31
C LEU A 237 7.25 -9.16 -22.63
N VAL A 238 6.46 -10.23 -22.58
CA VAL A 238 5.95 -10.88 -23.77
C VAL A 238 4.73 -10.12 -24.28
N PRO A 239 4.75 -9.65 -25.56
CA PRO A 239 3.59 -9.02 -26.16
C PRO A 239 2.56 -10.10 -26.45
N ALA A 240 1.45 -10.07 -25.79
CA ALA A 240 0.34 -10.93 -26.17
C ALA A 240 -0.88 -10.79 -25.25
N PRO A 241 -2.01 -11.45 -25.54
CA PRO A 241 -3.24 -11.40 -24.78
C PRO A 241 -3.12 -12.00 -23.36
N LEU A 242 -1.90 -12.06 -22.81
CA LEU A 242 -1.60 -12.62 -21.47
C LEU A 242 -1.77 -11.61 -20.33
N TRP A 243 -2.23 -10.39 -20.59
CA TRP A 243 -2.36 -9.37 -19.56
C TRP A 243 -3.23 -9.79 -18.35
N PRO A 244 -4.34 -10.56 -18.50
CA PRO A 244 -5.10 -11.00 -17.33
C PRO A 244 -4.32 -11.99 -16.49
N ILE A 245 -3.57 -12.88 -17.15
CA ILE A 245 -2.74 -13.89 -16.48
C ILE A 245 -1.57 -13.22 -15.74
N THR A 246 -0.88 -12.29 -16.40
CA THR A 246 0.22 -11.53 -15.77
C THR A 246 -0.27 -10.69 -14.59
N TRP A 247 -1.47 -10.12 -14.69
CA TRP A 247 -2.09 -9.39 -13.61
C TRP A 247 -2.44 -10.31 -12.42
N MET A 248 -3.07 -11.47 -12.67
CA MET A 248 -3.36 -12.47 -11.65
C MET A 248 -2.10 -12.96 -10.93
N ILE A 249 -1.06 -13.32 -11.68
CA ILE A 249 0.22 -13.76 -11.11
C ILE A 249 0.87 -12.60 -10.32
N GLY A 250 0.76 -11.37 -10.81
CA GLY A 250 1.25 -10.18 -10.12
C GLY A 250 0.56 -9.93 -8.79
N VAL A 251 -0.78 -10.08 -8.74
CA VAL A 251 -1.56 -9.99 -7.51
C VAL A 251 -1.18 -11.11 -6.54
N LEU A 252 -1.05 -12.35 -7.04
CA LEU A 252 -0.62 -13.48 -6.23
C LEU A 252 0.78 -13.23 -5.63
N GLY A 253 1.73 -12.74 -6.44
CA GLY A 253 3.07 -12.39 -5.98
C GLY A 253 3.05 -11.30 -4.91
N PHE A 254 2.24 -10.27 -5.10
CA PHE A 254 2.03 -9.23 -4.09
C PHE A 254 1.46 -9.80 -2.78
N LEU A 255 0.47 -10.69 -2.86
CA LEU A 255 -0.11 -11.32 -1.68
C LEU A 255 0.92 -12.18 -0.93
N VAL A 256 1.74 -12.95 -1.65
CA VAL A 256 2.81 -13.77 -1.04
C VAL A 256 3.83 -12.87 -0.33
N GLU A 257 4.28 -11.81 -0.99
CA GLU A 257 5.19 -10.84 -0.37
C GLU A 257 4.54 -10.19 0.85
N TYR A 258 3.30 -9.71 0.72
CA TYR A 258 2.58 -9.04 1.80
C TYR A 258 2.40 -9.94 3.03
N VAL A 259 2.03 -11.20 2.81
CA VAL A 259 1.92 -12.21 3.90
C VAL A 259 3.28 -12.43 4.56
N ALA A 260 4.35 -12.57 3.78
CA ALA A 260 5.70 -12.75 4.34
C ALA A 260 6.13 -11.56 5.21
N TRP A 261 5.85 -10.33 4.77
CA TRP A 261 6.11 -9.11 5.55
C TRP A 261 5.25 -9.03 6.82
N SER A 262 3.96 -9.38 6.73
CA SER A 262 3.03 -9.36 7.87
C SER A 262 3.40 -10.42 8.91
N VAL A 263 3.65 -11.65 8.48
CA VAL A 263 4.10 -12.74 9.39
C VAL A 263 5.43 -12.38 10.05
N GLY A 264 6.35 -11.78 9.28
CA GLY A 264 7.64 -11.33 9.82
C GLY A 264 7.47 -10.28 10.91
N LEU A 265 6.70 -9.22 10.65
CA LEU A 265 6.43 -8.17 11.63
C LEU A 265 5.77 -8.73 12.89
N GLY A 266 4.74 -9.58 12.74
CA GLY A 266 4.06 -10.19 13.88
C GLY A 266 4.98 -11.09 14.70
N ALA A 267 5.81 -11.89 14.05
CA ALA A 267 6.80 -12.71 14.74
C ALA A 267 7.84 -11.86 15.50
N ALA A 268 8.26 -10.73 14.92
CA ALA A 268 9.16 -9.79 15.58
C ALA A 268 8.51 -9.19 16.84
N LEU A 269 7.25 -8.78 16.75
CA LEU A 269 6.50 -8.23 17.88
C LEU A 269 6.24 -9.27 18.97
N LEU A 270 5.79 -10.48 18.61
CA LEU A 270 5.49 -11.56 19.56
C LEU A 270 6.75 -12.06 20.28
N SER A 271 7.88 -12.10 19.58
CA SER A 271 9.18 -12.47 20.18
C SER A 271 9.86 -11.32 20.92
N ARG A 272 9.21 -10.14 20.98
CA ARG A 272 9.81 -8.89 21.47
C ARG A 272 11.18 -8.64 20.82
N PHE A 273 11.19 -8.63 19.50
CA PHE A 273 12.41 -8.48 18.68
C PHE A 273 13.47 -9.54 18.96
N GLY A 274 13.04 -10.79 19.17
CA GLY A 274 13.93 -11.92 19.41
C GLY A 274 14.57 -11.96 20.83
N THR A 275 14.09 -11.13 21.77
CA THR A 275 14.57 -11.16 23.17
C THR A 275 13.92 -12.28 23.96
N ARG A 276 12.70 -12.72 23.62
CA ARG A 276 12.07 -13.90 24.18
C ARG A 276 12.38 -15.12 23.30
N GLY A 277 12.78 -16.23 23.91
CA GLY A 277 12.91 -17.52 23.25
C GLY A 277 11.60 -17.96 22.59
N ALA A 278 11.69 -18.88 21.64
CA ALA A 278 10.51 -19.53 21.07
C ALA A 278 9.75 -20.28 22.20
N PRO A 279 8.42 -20.43 22.12
CA PRO A 279 7.64 -21.11 23.14
C PRO A 279 8.06 -22.57 23.38
N TYR A 280 8.77 -23.15 22.45
CA TYR A 280 9.35 -24.46 22.49
C TYR A 280 10.81 -24.39 22.03
N ASP A 281 11.72 -24.15 22.98
CA ASP A 281 13.10 -24.60 22.83
C ASP A 281 13.08 -26.10 23.19
N PRO A 282 13.35 -27.04 22.25
CA PRO A 282 13.49 -28.44 22.63
C PRO A 282 14.58 -28.53 23.70
N PRO A 283 14.36 -29.32 24.78
CA PRO A 283 15.38 -29.49 25.80
C PRO A 283 16.69 -29.86 25.10
N VAL A 284 17.75 -29.16 25.45
CA VAL A 284 19.10 -29.53 25.00
C VAL A 284 19.28 -30.99 25.34
N ALA A 285 19.47 -31.83 24.31
CA ALA A 285 19.72 -33.24 24.55
C ALA A 285 20.83 -33.33 25.59
N PRO A 286 20.62 -34.11 26.69
CA PRO A 286 21.66 -34.25 27.66
C PRO A 286 22.94 -34.75 26.95
N PRO A 287 24.12 -34.28 27.36
CA PRO A 287 25.37 -34.72 26.75
C PRO A 287 25.39 -36.26 26.75
N PRO A 288 25.87 -36.89 25.68
CA PRO A 288 25.92 -38.35 25.61
C PRO A 288 26.61 -38.87 26.89
N ILE A 289 25.91 -39.76 27.57
CA ILE A 289 26.43 -40.40 28.78
C ILE A 289 27.75 -41.04 28.34
N PRO A 290 28.89 -40.72 28.98
CA PRO A 290 30.14 -41.36 28.63
C PRO A 290 29.98 -42.89 28.79
N VAL A 291 30.14 -43.61 27.69
CA VAL A 291 30.17 -45.06 27.72
C VAL A 291 31.38 -45.46 28.55
N TYR A 292 31.11 -45.95 29.76
CA TYR A 292 32.18 -46.45 30.59
C TYR A 292 32.69 -47.77 29.95
N GLU A 293 33.76 -47.66 29.18
CA GLU A 293 34.49 -48.84 28.77
C GLU A 293 35.10 -49.42 30.02
N GLY A 294 34.45 -50.47 30.53
CA GLY A 294 35.00 -51.25 31.67
C GLY A 294 36.41 -51.76 31.34
N PRO A 295 37.27 -51.96 32.35
CA PRO A 295 38.63 -52.45 32.17
C PRO A 295 38.60 -53.75 31.35
N SER A 296 39.34 -53.76 30.24
CA SER A 296 39.56 -54.93 29.42
C SER A 296 40.20 -56.03 30.32
N VAL A 297 39.43 -57.07 30.61
CA VAL A 297 39.96 -58.24 31.30
C VAL A 297 40.91 -58.95 30.35
N VAL A 298 42.20 -58.90 30.66
CA VAL A 298 43.26 -59.69 30.00
C VAL A 298 43.30 -61.07 30.61
#